data_9b437feac312f93e3f708015b708b046
#
_entry.id   9b437feac312f93e3f708015b708b046
#
_cell.length_a   1.000
_cell.length_b   1.000
_cell.length_c   1.000
_cell.angle_alpha   90.00
_cell.angle_beta   90.00
_cell.angle_gamma   90.00
#
_symmetry.space_group_name_H-M   'P 1'
#
loop_
_entity.id
_entity.type
_entity.pdbx_description
1 polymer ?
#
loop_
_entity_poly.entity_id
_entity_poly.type
_entity_poly.pdbx_seq_one_letter_code
_entity_poly.pdbx_strand_id
1 'polypeptide(L)'
;VGFLGGILAEKLQPRVAIYIGLVLFAGGWILTGFASSIPFLYIAYGVIAGAGAGTIYPACLPTALKWFPDKSGSISGLVQAGAACGPFIMSPIAQMLIDNFGAPMACKILGVVFLIGVGAVAWMIVPCPDGWTPEGWVPSAQQSKELHTKDYNIPQMVKTPIFWVLLVMFIFANAAGTMMVSATSPIAQTQIGLS
;
A
#
# COMPACT_ATOMS: atom_id res chain seq x y z
N VAL A 1 4.77 9.72 -6.52
CA VAL A 1 5.03 8.38 -7.10
C VAL A 1 3.77 7.53 -7.06
N GLY A 2 2.98 7.52 -5.96
CA GLY A 2 1.71 6.78 -5.85
C GLY A 2 0.67 7.13 -6.91
N PHE A 3 0.66 8.36 -7.38
CA PHE A 3 -0.22 8.82 -8.47
C PHE A 3 0.04 8.08 -9.81
N LEU A 4 1.30 7.89 -10.17
CA LEU A 4 1.67 7.11 -11.36
C LEU A 4 1.30 5.64 -11.20
N GLY A 5 1.47 5.08 -9.99
CA GLY A 5 1.06 3.72 -9.66
C GLY A 5 -0.46 3.53 -9.79
N GLY A 6 -1.26 4.51 -9.37
CA GLY A 6 -2.72 4.50 -9.53
C GLY A 6 -3.16 4.45 -11.00
N ILE A 7 -2.58 5.31 -11.85
CA ILE A 7 -2.85 5.30 -13.30
C ILE A 7 -2.45 3.96 -13.93
N LEU A 8 -1.33 3.40 -13.50
CA LEU A 8 -0.85 2.12 -14.00
C LEU A 8 -1.80 0.97 -13.60
N ALA A 9 -2.27 1.00 -12.34
CA ALA A 9 -3.22 0.02 -11.82
C ALA A 9 -4.60 0.08 -12.51
N GLU A 10 -5.02 1.25 -12.97
CA GLU A 10 -6.28 1.45 -13.69
C GLU A 10 -6.21 0.94 -15.14
N LYS A 11 -5.05 1.10 -15.81
CA LYS A 11 -4.87 0.73 -17.21
C LYS A 11 -4.45 -0.73 -17.42
N LEU A 12 -3.84 -1.35 -16.43
CA LEU A 12 -3.33 -2.72 -16.47
C LEU A 12 -4.26 -3.66 -15.71
N GLN A 13 -4.21 -4.95 -16.07
CA GLN A 13 -4.85 -5.97 -15.25
C GLN A 13 -4.28 -5.93 -13.83
N PRO A 14 -5.10 -6.09 -12.77
CA PRO A 14 -4.67 -5.98 -11.38
C PRO A 14 -3.44 -6.85 -11.06
N ARG A 15 -3.39 -8.06 -11.61
CA ARG A 15 -2.23 -8.96 -11.47
C ARG A 15 -0.94 -8.34 -11.98
N VAL A 16 -0.96 -7.79 -13.19
CA VAL A 16 0.23 -7.21 -13.83
C VAL A 16 0.72 -5.99 -13.04
N ALA A 17 -0.20 -5.14 -12.59
CA ALA A 17 0.11 -3.99 -11.76
C ALA A 17 0.77 -4.39 -10.43
N ILE A 18 0.25 -5.46 -9.78
CA ILE A 18 0.83 -5.99 -8.53
C ILE A 18 2.22 -6.58 -8.77
N TYR A 19 2.46 -7.33 -9.85
CA TYR A 19 3.79 -7.88 -10.13
C TYR A 19 4.82 -6.80 -10.45
N ILE A 20 4.45 -5.78 -11.23
CA ILE A 20 5.33 -4.62 -11.48
C ILE A 20 5.65 -3.91 -10.16
N GLY A 21 4.63 -3.64 -9.35
CA GLY A 21 4.80 -3.04 -8.03
C GLY A 21 5.67 -3.89 -7.11
N LEU A 22 5.51 -5.20 -7.13
CA LEU A 22 6.30 -6.15 -6.33
C LEU A 22 7.78 -6.14 -6.73
N VAL A 23 8.08 -6.19 -8.02
CA VAL A 23 9.48 -6.14 -8.51
C VAL A 23 10.15 -4.82 -8.12
N LEU A 24 9.43 -3.71 -8.24
CA LEU A 24 9.94 -2.40 -7.80
C LEU A 24 10.12 -2.34 -6.28
N PHE A 25 9.16 -2.83 -5.52
CA PHE A 25 9.20 -2.84 -4.06
C PHE A 25 10.34 -3.71 -3.53
N ALA A 26 10.38 -4.98 -3.93
CA ALA A 26 11.42 -5.91 -3.51
C ALA A 26 12.81 -5.52 -4.03
N GLY A 27 12.88 -5.07 -5.30
CA GLY A 27 14.11 -4.53 -5.89
C GLY A 27 14.64 -3.31 -5.13
N GLY A 28 13.77 -2.39 -4.73
CA GLY A 28 14.14 -1.25 -3.91
C GLY A 28 14.70 -1.65 -2.54
N TRP A 29 14.10 -2.66 -1.87
CA TRP A 29 14.62 -3.21 -0.62
C TRP A 29 15.98 -3.88 -0.80
N ILE A 30 16.16 -4.68 -1.84
CA ILE A 30 17.46 -5.33 -2.14
C ILE A 30 18.53 -4.28 -2.45
N LEU A 31 18.20 -3.27 -3.27
CA LEU A 31 19.10 -2.16 -3.59
C LEU A 31 19.48 -1.35 -2.34
N THR A 32 18.56 -1.16 -1.42
CA THR A 32 18.84 -0.52 -0.13
C THR A 32 19.92 -1.28 0.66
N GLY A 33 19.94 -2.61 0.57
CA GLY A 33 21.01 -3.41 1.17
C GLY A 33 22.40 -3.28 0.51
N PHE A 34 22.50 -2.61 -0.63
CA PHE A 34 23.77 -2.24 -1.29
C PHE A 34 24.09 -0.75 -1.14
N ALA A 35 23.29 0.01 -0.39
CA ALA A 35 23.48 1.43 -0.25
C ALA A 35 24.79 1.76 0.49
N SER A 36 25.72 2.37 -0.20
CA SER A 36 26.98 2.90 0.34
C SER A 36 26.94 4.42 0.55
N SER A 37 25.87 5.08 0.09
CA SER A 37 25.71 6.52 0.24
C SER A 37 24.26 6.90 0.58
N ILE A 38 24.09 8.00 1.34
CA ILE A 38 22.78 8.50 1.73
C ILE A 38 21.89 8.84 0.53
N PRO A 39 22.36 9.54 -0.53
CA PRO A 39 21.55 9.81 -1.71
C PRO A 39 21.08 8.53 -2.42
N PHE A 40 21.91 7.51 -2.48
CA PHE A 40 21.54 6.22 -3.09
C PHE A 40 20.43 5.53 -2.28
N LEU A 41 20.50 5.61 -0.96
CA LEU A 41 19.46 5.07 -0.06
C LEU A 41 18.12 5.78 -0.30
N TYR A 42 18.09 7.10 -0.44
CA TYR A 42 16.87 7.84 -0.75
C TYR A 42 16.26 7.43 -2.10
N ILE A 43 17.07 7.18 -3.10
CA ILE A 43 16.60 6.73 -4.42
C ILE A 43 16.09 5.29 -4.34
N ALA A 44 16.86 4.38 -3.77
CA ALA A 44 16.52 2.96 -3.70
C ALA A 44 15.25 2.72 -2.86
N TYR A 45 15.22 3.24 -1.65
CA TYR A 45 14.11 3.03 -0.73
C TYR A 45 12.96 4.02 -0.99
N GLY A 46 13.26 5.32 -1.10
CA GLY A 46 12.24 6.36 -1.22
C GLY A 46 11.55 6.35 -2.59
N VAL A 47 12.31 6.26 -3.68
CA VAL A 47 11.74 6.32 -5.03
C VAL A 47 11.32 4.94 -5.51
N ILE A 48 12.23 3.96 -5.54
CA ILE A 48 11.97 2.66 -6.17
C ILE A 48 11.03 1.82 -5.31
N ALA A 49 11.33 1.60 -4.02
CA ALA A 49 10.45 0.84 -3.14
C ALA A 49 9.12 1.58 -2.90
N GLY A 50 9.17 2.91 -2.75
CA GLY A 50 7.97 3.75 -2.63
C GLY A 50 7.06 3.70 -3.87
N ALA A 51 7.63 3.64 -5.08
CA ALA A 51 6.87 3.43 -6.32
C ALA A 51 6.18 2.07 -6.33
N GLY A 52 6.89 1.03 -5.91
CA GLY A 52 6.34 -0.32 -5.81
C GLY A 52 5.15 -0.38 -4.85
N ALA A 53 5.31 0.10 -3.62
CA ALA A 53 4.23 0.17 -2.62
C ALA A 53 3.03 0.98 -3.12
N GLY A 54 3.29 2.14 -3.75
CA GLY A 54 2.27 3.02 -4.33
C GLY A 54 1.55 2.44 -5.54
N THR A 55 2.00 1.31 -6.09
CA THR A 55 1.32 0.60 -7.18
C THR A 55 0.51 -0.59 -6.64
N ILE A 56 1.02 -1.31 -5.65
CA ILE A 56 0.37 -2.51 -5.09
C ILE A 56 -0.96 -2.14 -4.41
N TYR A 57 -0.96 -1.14 -3.53
CA TYR A 57 -2.13 -0.79 -2.74
C TYR A 57 -3.35 -0.36 -3.59
N PRO A 58 -3.21 0.57 -4.57
CA PRO A 58 -4.32 0.94 -5.46
C PRO A 58 -4.80 -0.19 -6.37
N ALA A 59 -3.98 -1.22 -6.61
CA ALA A 59 -4.39 -2.40 -7.37
C ALA A 59 -5.18 -3.40 -6.51
N CYS A 60 -4.80 -3.58 -5.24
CA CYS A 60 -5.43 -4.55 -4.35
C CYS A 60 -6.82 -4.13 -3.86
N LEU A 61 -6.97 -2.89 -3.36
CA LEU A 61 -8.20 -2.43 -2.73
C LEU A 61 -9.40 -2.44 -3.70
N PRO A 62 -9.35 -1.85 -4.90
CA PRO A 62 -10.46 -1.90 -5.83
C PRO A 62 -10.80 -3.31 -6.30
N THR A 63 -9.80 -4.20 -6.41
CA THR A 63 -10.03 -5.60 -6.76
C THR A 63 -10.83 -6.31 -5.67
N ALA A 64 -10.48 -6.11 -4.41
CA ALA A 64 -11.24 -6.67 -3.29
C ALA A 64 -12.67 -6.14 -3.23
N LEU A 65 -12.87 -4.84 -3.48
CA LEU A 65 -14.20 -4.21 -3.49
C LEU A 65 -15.08 -4.70 -4.65
N LYS A 66 -14.49 -5.02 -5.82
CA LYS A 66 -15.23 -5.61 -6.95
C LYS A 66 -15.75 -7.01 -6.64
N TRP A 67 -15.03 -7.80 -5.83
CA TRP A 67 -15.48 -9.13 -5.43
C TRP A 67 -16.60 -9.11 -4.37
N PHE A 68 -16.63 -8.08 -3.52
CA PHE A 68 -17.58 -7.98 -2.40
C PHE A 68 -18.27 -6.61 -2.34
N PRO A 69 -19.08 -6.26 -3.35
CA PRO A 69 -19.75 -4.96 -3.41
C PRO A 69 -20.81 -4.80 -2.31
N ASP A 70 -21.34 -5.90 -1.81
CA ASP A 70 -22.33 -5.95 -0.72
C ASP A 70 -21.76 -5.54 0.66
N LYS A 71 -20.44 -5.71 0.86
CA LYS A 71 -19.74 -5.47 2.13
C LYS A 71 -18.53 -4.54 1.97
N SER A 72 -18.64 -3.58 1.08
CA SER A 72 -17.53 -2.68 0.70
C SER A 72 -16.87 -1.99 1.91
N GLY A 73 -17.65 -1.54 2.90
CA GLY A 73 -17.15 -0.93 4.12
C GLY A 73 -16.35 -1.90 4.99
N SER A 74 -16.85 -3.13 5.20
CA SER A 74 -16.14 -4.15 5.98
C SER A 74 -14.87 -4.63 5.28
N ILE A 75 -14.90 -4.79 3.96
CA ILE A 75 -13.74 -5.22 3.18
C ILE A 75 -12.65 -4.16 3.16
N SER A 76 -13.01 -2.89 2.97
CA SER A 76 -12.02 -1.80 3.05
C SER A 76 -11.39 -1.71 4.45
N GLY A 77 -12.17 -1.88 5.50
CA GLY A 77 -11.67 -1.95 6.88
C GLY A 77 -10.73 -3.15 7.10
N LEU A 78 -11.08 -4.33 6.60
CA LEU A 78 -10.25 -5.54 6.71
C LEU A 78 -8.92 -5.40 5.97
N VAL A 79 -8.94 -4.85 4.76
CA VAL A 79 -7.71 -4.57 3.98
C VAL A 79 -6.82 -3.56 4.70
N GLN A 80 -7.40 -2.52 5.30
CA GLN A 80 -6.66 -1.54 6.11
C GLN A 80 -6.07 -2.17 7.38
N ALA A 81 -6.84 -3.02 8.06
CA ALA A 81 -6.37 -3.76 9.23
C ALA A 81 -5.19 -4.68 8.86
N GLY A 82 -5.26 -5.37 7.72
CA GLY A 82 -4.15 -6.18 7.21
C GLY A 82 -2.89 -5.34 6.94
N ALA A 83 -3.05 -4.15 6.36
CA ALA A 83 -1.94 -3.22 6.14
C ALA A 83 -1.31 -2.73 7.46
N ALA A 84 -2.11 -2.52 8.51
CA ALA A 84 -1.61 -2.13 9.83
C ALA A 84 -0.93 -3.28 10.58
N CYS A 85 -1.40 -4.52 10.41
CA CYS A 85 -0.79 -5.70 11.02
C CYS A 85 0.57 -6.08 10.41
N GLY A 86 0.82 -5.70 9.15
CA GLY A 86 2.07 -5.99 8.45
C GLY A 86 3.31 -5.55 9.22
N PRO A 87 3.46 -4.27 9.56
CA PRO A 87 4.58 -3.77 10.35
C PRO A 87 4.69 -4.42 11.73
N PHE A 88 3.56 -4.72 12.39
CA PHE A 88 3.55 -5.36 13.70
C PHE A 88 4.21 -6.76 13.67
N ILE A 89 3.92 -7.55 12.64
CA ILE A 89 4.49 -8.89 12.47
C ILE A 89 5.94 -8.81 11.97
N MET A 90 6.22 -7.89 11.03
CA MET A 90 7.52 -7.80 10.38
C MET A 90 8.59 -7.08 11.21
N SER A 91 8.20 -6.20 12.14
CA SER A 91 9.15 -5.45 12.97
C SER A 91 10.07 -6.36 13.80
N PRO A 92 9.57 -7.34 14.59
CA PRO A 92 10.45 -8.22 15.35
C PRO A 92 11.33 -9.10 14.44
N ILE A 93 10.81 -9.54 13.30
CA ILE A 93 11.58 -10.31 12.32
C ILE A 93 12.73 -9.46 11.74
N ALA A 94 12.44 -8.23 11.38
CA ALA A 94 13.44 -7.30 10.87
C ALA A 94 14.52 -7.01 11.93
N GLN A 95 14.13 -6.80 13.19
CA GLN A 95 15.07 -6.60 14.28
C GLN A 95 16.00 -7.80 14.47
N MET A 96 15.45 -9.02 14.54
CA MET A 96 16.24 -10.24 14.63
C MET A 96 17.23 -10.40 13.47
N LEU A 97 16.84 -10.03 12.26
CA LEU A 97 17.72 -10.07 11.09
C LEU A 97 18.85 -9.02 11.19
N ILE A 98 18.52 -7.82 11.68
CA ILE A 98 19.50 -6.75 11.87
C ILE A 98 20.53 -7.15 12.93
N ASP A 99 20.08 -7.71 14.04
CA ASP A 99 20.96 -8.12 15.15
C ASP A 99 21.91 -9.25 14.77
N ASN A 100 21.46 -10.19 13.92
CA ASN A 100 22.28 -11.34 13.51
C ASN A 100 23.16 -11.09 12.27
N PHE A 101 22.68 -10.32 11.30
CA PHE A 101 23.31 -10.17 9.97
C PHE A 101 23.67 -8.72 9.63
N GLY A 102 23.29 -7.76 10.47
CA GLY A 102 23.44 -6.34 10.19
C GLY A 102 22.39 -5.78 9.23
N ALA A 103 22.19 -4.46 9.27
CA ALA A 103 21.16 -3.78 8.51
C ALA A 103 21.21 -4.00 6.97
N PRO A 104 22.40 -3.97 6.29
CA PRO A 104 22.45 -4.15 4.86
C PRO A 104 22.00 -5.55 4.41
N MET A 105 22.37 -6.59 5.17
CA MET A 105 21.99 -7.96 4.85
C MET A 105 20.52 -8.22 5.18
N ALA A 106 20.02 -7.67 6.27
CA ALA A 106 18.61 -7.74 6.65
C ALA A 106 17.70 -7.16 5.55
N CYS A 107 18.05 -6.01 4.95
CA CYS A 107 17.30 -5.43 3.84
C CYS A 107 17.25 -6.34 2.61
N LYS A 108 18.35 -7.02 2.27
CA LYS A 108 18.40 -7.97 1.15
C LYS A 108 17.50 -9.18 1.39
N ILE A 109 17.59 -9.76 2.59
CA ILE A 109 16.78 -10.93 2.99
C ILE A 109 15.29 -10.55 2.97
N LEU A 110 14.91 -9.43 3.57
CA LEU A 110 13.53 -8.94 3.56
C LEU A 110 13.02 -8.67 2.15
N GLY A 111 13.83 -8.10 1.27
CA GLY A 111 13.47 -7.91 -0.13
C GLY A 111 13.15 -9.22 -0.85
N VAL A 112 13.94 -10.27 -0.62
CA VAL A 112 13.70 -11.61 -1.17
C VAL A 112 12.45 -12.24 -0.55
N VAL A 113 12.26 -12.12 0.75
CA VAL A 113 11.05 -12.63 1.46
C VAL A 113 9.79 -11.95 0.92
N PHE A 114 9.82 -10.63 0.72
CA PHE A 114 8.69 -9.92 0.12
C PHE A 114 8.44 -10.34 -1.32
N LEU A 115 9.49 -10.55 -2.12
CA LEU A 115 9.37 -11.02 -3.50
C LEU A 115 8.65 -12.37 -3.58
N ILE A 116 9.06 -13.32 -2.76
CA ILE A 116 8.48 -14.66 -2.73
C ILE A 116 7.08 -14.63 -2.11
N GLY A 117 6.92 -14.02 -0.94
CA GLY A 117 5.67 -14.02 -0.19
C GLY A 117 4.54 -13.30 -0.94
N VAL A 118 4.78 -12.06 -1.35
CA VAL A 118 3.78 -11.30 -2.10
C VAL A 118 3.58 -11.88 -3.50
N GLY A 119 4.63 -12.41 -4.14
CA GLY A 119 4.53 -13.07 -5.44
C GLY A 119 3.65 -14.32 -5.42
N ALA A 120 3.79 -15.15 -4.40
CA ALA A 120 2.95 -16.33 -4.20
C ALA A 120 1.47 -15.95 -3.97
N VAL A 121 1.21 -14.94 -3.14
CA VAL A 121 -0.14 -14.44 -2.88
C VAL A 121 -0.72 -13.75 -4.12
N ALA A 122 0.07 -12.99 -4.86
CA ALA A 122 -0.37 -12.33 -6.09
C ALA A 122 -0.83 -13.31 -7.17
N TRP A 123 -0.27 -14.53 -7.19
CA TRP A 123 -0.75 -15.59 -8.09
C TRP A 123 -2.18 -16.00 -7.79
N MET A 124 -2.59 -16.01 -6.53
CA MET A 124 -3.95 -16.38 -6.12
C MET A 124 -4.99 -15.30 -6.45
N ILE A 125 -4.57 -14.07 -6.75
CA ILE A 125 -5.48 -12.99 -7.10
C ILE A 125 -6.07 -13.25 -8.48
N VAL A 126 -7.37 -13.49 -8.54
CA VAL A 126 -8.14 -13.61 -9.77
C VAL A 126 -8.82 -12.27 -10.05
N PRO A 127 -8.65 -11.68 -11.24
CA PRO A 127 -9.42 -10.50 -11.61
C PRO A 127 -10.92 -10.84 -11.59
N CYS A 128 -11.72 -9.92 -11.06
CA CYS A 128 -13.18 -10.10 -11.05
C CYS A 128 -13.70 -10.04 -12.49
N PRO A 129 -14.53 -11.02 -12.95
CA PRO A 129 -15.15 -10.95 -14.25
C PRO A 129 -16.05 -9.72 -14.39
N ASP A 130 -16.09 -9.13 -15.57
CA ASP A 130 -16.97 -8.00 -15.84
C ASP A 130 -18.44 -8.42 -15.67
N GLY A 131 -19.20 -7.64 -14.91
CA GLY A 131 -20.59 -7.95 -14.61
C GLY A 131 -20.84 -8.92 -13.45
N TRP A 132 -19.80 -9.27 -12.67
CA TRP A 132 -19.97 -10.08 -11.47
C TRP A 132 -20.86 -9.36 -10.44
N THR A 133 -21.93 -10.03 -10.04
CA THR A 133 -22.80 -9.61 -8.92
C THR A 133 -23.00 -10.81 -8.00
N PRO A 134 -22.89 -10.64 -6.68
CA PRO A 134 -23.23 -11.72 -5.73
C PRO A 134 -24.69 -12.12 -5.85
N GLU A 135 -24.98 -13.41 -5.66
CA GLU A 135 -26.36 -13.92 -5.71
C GLU A 135 -27.25 -13.21 -4.69
N GLY A 136 -28.36 -12.65 -5.16
CA GLY A 136 -29.34 -11.93 -4.33
C GLY A 136 -28.98 -10.49 -3.99
N TRP A 137 -27.85 -9.96 -4.48
CA TRP A 137 -27.50 -8.55 -4.27
C TRP A 137 -28.10 -7.64 -5.34
N VAL A 138 -28.88 -6.67 -4.89
CA VAL A 138 -29.40 -5.60 -5.76
C VAL A 138 -28.74 -4.31 -5.32
N PRO A 139 -28.11 -3.54 -6.22
CA PRO A 139 -27.51 -2.26 -5.87
C PRO A 139 -28.53 -1.36 -5.17
N SER A 140 -28.17 -0.80 -4.02
CA SER A 140 -29.04 0.19 -3.38
C SER A 140 -29.25 1.39 -4.31
N ALA A 141 -30.37 2.10 -4.17
CA ALA A 141 -30.67 3.27 -5.01
C ALA A 141 -29.56 4.36 -4.94
N GLN A 142 -28.80 4.39 -3.85
CA GLN A 142 -27.62 5.24 -3.70
C GLN A 142 -26.42 4.72 -4.50
N GLN A 143 -26.13 3.42 -4.45
CA GLN A 143 -25.07 2.80 -5.24
C GLN A 143 -25.34 2.84 -6.74
N SER A 144 -26.61 2.71 -7.14
CA SER A 144 -27.02 2.89 -8.55
C SER A 144 -26.82 4.33 -9.02
N LYS A 145 -27.04 5.33 -8.15
CA LYS A 145 -26.73 6.73 -8.45
C LYS A 145 -25.22 6.99 -8.55
N GLU A 146 -24.42 6.36 -7.69
CA GLU A 146 -22.95 6.46 -7.73
C GLU A 146 -22.37 5.85 -9.00
N LEU A 147 -22.91 4.73 -9.47
CA LEU A 147 -22.55 4.09 -10.74
C LEU A 147 -22.87 4.96 -11.97
N HIS A 148 -23.83 5.87 -11.85
CA HIS A 148 -24.21 6.84 -12.89
C HIS A 148 -23.66 8.25 -12.62
N THR A 149 -22.88 8.45 -11.55
CA THR A 149 -22.23 9.72 -11.28
C THR A 149 -21.11 9.94 -12.30
N LYS A 150 -21.09 11.14 -12.87
CA LYS A 150 -20.17 11.55 -13.92
C LYS A 150 -18.73 11.26 -13.55
N ASP A 151 -18.08 10.37 -14.28
CA ASP A 151 -16.63 10.11 -14.11
C ASP A 151 -15.85 11.40 -14.37
N TYR A 152 -15.24 11.93 -13.34
CA TYR A 152 -14.39 13.09 -13.44
C TYR A 152 -13.01 12.69 -13.95
N ASN A 153 -12.61 13.23 -15.09
CA ASN A 153 -11.21 13.14 -15.50
C ASN A 153 -10.29 13.85 -14.50
N ILE A 154 -9.08 13.36 -14.33
CA ILE A 154 -8.06 13.90 -13.40
C ILE A 154 -7.98 15.44 -13.42
N PRO A 155 -7.89 16.13 -14.58
CA PRO A 155 -7.85 17.59 -14.60
C PRO A 155 -9.16 18.27 -14.14
N GLN A 156 -10.29 17.59 -14.23
CA GLN A 156 -11.57 18.09 -13.72
C GLN A 156 -11.66 17.92 -12.20
N MET A 157 -11.17 16.80 -11.67
CA MET A 157 -11.12 16.52 -10.24
C MET A 157 -10.25 17.55 -9.49
N VAL A 158 -9.08 17.88 -10.03
CA VAL A 158 -8.16 18.87 -9.43
C VAL A 158 -8.77 20.28 -9.38
N LYS A 159 -9.70 20.62 -10.29
CA LYS A 159 -10.42 21.89 -10.29
C LYS A 159 -11.53 21.97 -9.25
N THR A 160 -11.91 20.84 -8.65
CA THR A 160 -13.00 20.79 -7.67
C THR A 160 -12.48 21.19 -6.27
N PRO A 161 -13.08 22.16 -5.58
CA PRO A 161 -12.60 22.57 -4.26
C PRO A 161 -12.67 21.44 -3.22
N ILE A 162 -13.61 20.52 -3.36
CA ILE A 162 -13.76 19.33 -2.51
C ILE A 162 -12.48 18.47 -2.53
N PHE A 163 -11.83 18.32 -3.69
CA PHE A 163 -10.57 17.59 -3.82
C PHE A 163 -9.49 18.16 -2.90
N TRP A 164 -9.33 19.48 -2.88
CA TRP A 164 -8.33 20.15 -2.06
C TRP A 164 -8.61 20.01 -0.55
N VAL A 165 -9.88 20.11 -0.16
CA VAL A 165 -10.29 19.91 1.25
C VAL A 165 -9.96 18.48 1.69
N LEU A 166 -10.33 17.47 0.92
CA LEU A 166 -10.04 16.08 1.20
C LEU A 166 -8.53 15.80 1.24
N LEU A 167 -7.78 16.39 0.30
CA LEU A 167 -6.32 16.25 0.24
C LEU A 167 -5.67 16.82 1.51
N VAL A 168 -6.07 18.01 1.94
CA VAL A 168 -5.54 18.64 3.16
C VAL A 168 -5.89 17.82 4.40
N MET A 169 -7.14 17.36 4.54
CA MET A 169 -7.55 16.47 5.63
C MET A 169 -6.72 15.19 5.66
N PHE A 170 -6.47 14.58 4.50
CA PHE A 170 -5.69 13.35 4.39
C PHE A 170 -4.22 13.57 4.76
N ILE A 171 -3.62 14.70 4.37
CA ILE A 171 -2.27 15.08 4.77
C ILE A 171 -2.15 15.21 6.30
N PHE A 172 -3.07 15.93 6.94
CA PHE A 172 -3.04 16.09 8.40
C PHE A 172 -3.26 14.77 9.14
N ALA A 173 -4.21 13.95 8.68
CA ALA A 173 -4.47 12.64 9.28
C ALA A 173 -3.24 11.71 9.20
N ASN A 174 -2.60 11.65 8.03
CA ASN A 174 -1.39 10.84 7.86
C ASN A 174 -0.18 11.39 8.61
N ALA A 175 -0.01 12.72 8.65
CA ALA A 175 1.07 13.36 9.40
C ALA A 175 0.96 13.04 10.90
N ALA A 176 -0.24 13.15 11.47
CA ALA A 176 -0.48 12.81 12.88
C ALA A 176 -0.16 11.33 13.16
N GLY A 177 -0.63 10.41 12.30
CA GLY A 177 -0.36 8.97 12.43
C GLY A 177 1.13 8.63 12.36
N THR A 178 1.84 9.16 11.38
CA THR A 178 3.27 8.90 11.20
C THR A 178 4.12 9.53 12.31
N MET A 179 3.75 10.72 12.80
CA MET A 179 4.40 11.33 13.96
C MET A 179 4.27 10.46 15.21
N MET A 180 3.06 9.95 15.48
CA MET A 180 2.84 9.05 16.62
C MET A 180 3.71 7.80 16.52
N VAL A 181 3.72 7.13 15.37
CA VAL A 181 4.52 5.90 15.16
C VAL A 181 6.01 6.17 15.33
N SER A 182 6.54 7.25 14.76
CA SER A 182 7.97 7.59 14.85
C SER A 182 8.38 8.06 16.25
N ALA A 183 7.49 8.72 17.00
CA ALA A 183 7.76 9.20 18.35
C ALA A 183 7.60 8.11 19.43
N THR A 184 6.86 7.03 19.15
CA THR A 184 6.56 5.99 20.14
C THR A 184 7.83 5.32 20.70
N SER A 185 8.81 4.99 19.84
CA SER A 185 10.04 4.33 20.26
C SER A 185 10.90 5.26 21.18
N PRO A 186 11.24 6.50 20.83
CA PRO A 186 11.95 7.40 21.73
C PRO A 186 11.21 7.67 23.04
N ILE A 187 9.86 7.81 22.98
CA ILE A 187 9.05 8.06 24.18
C ILE A 187 9.10 6.83 25.10
N ALA A 188 8.98 5.63 24.57
CA ALA A 188 9.07 4.40 25.36
C ALA A 188 10.44 4.26 26.05
N GLN A 189 11.52 4.55 25.36
CA GLN A 189 12.88 4.51 25.91
C GLN A 189 13.12 5.57 26.99
N THR A 190 12.64 6.81 26.79
CA THR A 190 12.93 7.92 27.71
C THR A 190 11.99 7.97 28.91
N GLN A 191 10.72 7.62 28.76
CA GLN A 191 9.73 7.74 29.84
C GLN A 191 9.50 6.45 30.62
N ILE A 192 9.64 5.28 29.97
CA ILE A 192 9.34 3.98 30.60
C ILE A 192 10.64 3.23 30.93
N GLY A 193 11.80 3.70 30.46
CA GLY A 193 13.11 3.09 30.73
C GLY A 193 13.26 1.68 30.11
N LEU A 194 12.52 1.40 29.04
CA LEU A 194 12.68 0.18 28.28
C LEU A 194 13.95 0.29 27.44
N SER A 195 14.94 -0.49 27.82
CA SER A 195 16.22 -0.66 27.09
C SER A 195 16.05 -1.66 25.95
#